data_eea074352506a647f24707530687c402
#
_entry.id   eea074352506a647f24707530687c402
#
_cell.length_a   1.000
_cell.length_b   1.000
_cell.length_c   1.000
_cell.angle_alpha   90.00
_cell.angle_beta   90.00
_cell.angle_gamma   90.00
#
_symmetry.space_group_name_H-M   'P 1'
#
loop_
_entity.id
_entity.type
_entity.pdbx_description
1 polymer ?
#
loop_
_entity_poly.entity_id
_entity_poly.type
_entity_poly.pdbx_seq_one_letter_code
_entity_poly.pdbx_strand_id
1 'polypeptide(L)'
;HVISEKPVTLSLNELDSVIKVADECGKLFTVHQNRRFDVDYLMMKQVYASGVLGDVFGVESRYQGSRGIPGDWRGHKEHGGGMLYDWGIHLIDQMLGIVYDRKIESIFCRLEHITNDEVDDGFKLDLYFEGGLDARIEVGTSHFISLPRFYMTGRRGTAEVNDWRDRTRIVTCREWHEDDVKPVVTSAGLTKTMAPRDEKTVDESWLDRPESDGHDFYRNFTRAMDGKEPQLVSHEQMRRDLEIIEAAFESDKQGRIIPFDDCHFGK
;
A
#
# COMPACT_ATOMS: atom_id res chain seq x y z
N HIS A 1 -21.74 18.28 8.13
CA HIS A 1 -20.88 17.29 7.48
C HIS A 1 -19.43 17.67 7.74
N VAL A 2 -18.54 16.70 7.89
CA VAL A 2 -17.16 16.93 8.28
C VAL A 2 -16.22 16.09 7.40
N ILE A 3 -15.14 16.71 6.95
CA ILE A 3 -13.97 16.04 6.36
C ILE A 3 -12.82 16.24 7.34
N SER A 4 -12.19 15.17 7.78
CA SER A 4 -10.98 15.21 8.61
C SER A 4 -9.73 14.98 7.77
N GLU A 5 -8.60 15.51 8.21
CA GLU A 5 -7.30 15.06 7.73
C GLU A 5 -6.93 13.69 8.34
N LYS A 6 -5.99 13.03 7.70
CA LYS A 6 -5.42 11.76 8.17
C LYS A 6 -4.24 11.99 9.17
N PRO A 7 -3.95 11.03 10.05
CA PRO A 7 -4.82 9.94 10.46
C PRO A 7 -6.03 10.56 11.15
N VAL A 8 -7.18 9.98 10.89
CA VAL A 8 -8.44 10.56 11.39
C VAL A 8 -8.52 10.61 12.92
N THR A 9 -7.96 9.60 13.56
CA THR A 9 -7.77 9.43 15.02
C THR A 9 -6.54 8.57 15.26
N LEU A 10 -6.12 8.43 16.52
CA LEU A 10 -4.98 7.61 16.91
C LEU A 10 -5.40 6.22 17.41
N SER A 11 -6.70 5.96 17.50
CA SER A 11 -7.24 4.66 17.88
C SER A 11 -8.61 4.39 17.26
N LEU A 12 -8.94 3.11 17.11
CA LEU A 12 -10.25 2.66 16.64
C LEU A 12 -11.39 3.14 17.54
N ASN A 13 -11.18 3.11 18.87
CA ASN A 13 -12.18 3.57 19.83
C ASN A 13 -12.53 5.07 19.68
N GLU A 14 -11.54 5.89 19.38
CA GLU A 14 -11.77 7.31 19.09
C GLU A 14 -12.54 7.48 17.77
N LEU A 15 -12.17 6.73 16.72
CA LEU A 15 -12.87 6.75 15.44
C LEU A 15 -14.34 6.37 15.61
N ASP A 16 -14.63 5.27 16.32
CA ASP A 16 -16.00 4.81 16.56
C ASP A 16 -16.83 5.86 17.33
N SER A 17 -16.20 6.54 18.28
CA SER A 17 -16.84 7.62 19.02
C SER A 17 -17.22 8.79 18.11
N VAL A 18 -16.36 9.18 17.16
CA VAL A 18 -16.61 10.25 16.19
C VAL A 18 -17.69 9.83 15.19
N ILE A 19 -17.61 8.61 14.66
CA ILE A 19 -18.62 8.06 13.73
C ILE A 19 -20.00 8.05 14.40
N LYS A 20 -20.09 7.55 15.63
CA LYS A 20 -21.34 7.52 16.39
C LYS A 20 -21.98 8.91 16.51
N VAL A 21 -21.20 9.93 16.85
CA VAL A 21 -21.71 11.31 16.94
C VAL A 21 -22.17 11.83 15.57
N ALA A 22 -21.44 11.51 14.49
CA ALA A 22 -21.83 11.90 13.15
C ALA A 22 -23.19 11.29 12.76
N ASP A 23 -23.39 10.00 13.05
CA ASP A 23 -24.61 9.26 12.79
C ASP A 23 -25.79 9.81 13.62
N GLU A 24 -25.60 10.05 14.92
CA GLU A 24 -26.61 10.64 15.80
C GLU A 24 -27.05 12.04 15.34
N CYS A 25 -26.12 12.80 14.74
CA CYS A 25 -26.40 14.11 14.16
C CYS A 25 -26.96 14.07 12.73
N GLY A 26 -27.03 12.89 12.09
CA GLY A 26 -27.41 12.76 10.69
C GLY A 26 -26.46 13.51 9.75
N LYS A 27 -25.16 13.49 10.02
CA LYS A 27 -24.13 14.17 9.24
C LYS A 27 -23.13 13.18 8.65
N LEU A 28 -22.68 13.46 7.43
CA LEU A 28 -21.55 12.72 6.85
C LEU A 28 -20.27 13.08 7.60
N PHE A 29 -19.47 12.07 7.82
CA PHE A 29 -18.10 12.17 8.31
C PHE A 29 -17.19 11.31 7.42
N THR A 30 -16.08 11.88 6.97
CA THR A 30 -15.10 11.16 6.14
C THR A 30 -13.69 11.68 6.38
N VAL A 31 -12.69 10.91 5.95
CA VAL A 31 -11.27 11.28 6.00
C VAL A 31 -10.75 11.57 4.59
N HIS A 32 -9.86 12.54 4.48
CA HIS A 32 -9.25 12.94 3.22
C HIS A 32 -8.10 12.00 2.83
N GLN A 33 -8.43 10.82 2.29
CA GLN A 33 -7.45 9.91 1.70
C GLN A 33 -7.04 10.40 0.29
N ASN A 34 -6.32 11.53 0.28
CA ASN A 34 -5.93 12.24 -0.94
C ASN A 34 -5.03 11.41 -1.87
N ARG A 35 -4.27 10.46 -1.33
CA ARG A 35 -3.37 9.62 -2.13
C ARG A 35 -4.06 8.49 -2.90
N ARG A 36 -5.41 8.35 -2.77
CA ARG A 36 -6.22 7.57 -3.71
C ARG A 36 -6.20 8.12 -5.14
N PHE A 37 -5.73 9.36 -5.31
CA PHE A 37 -5.58 10.03 -6.59
C PHE A 37 -4.14 10.03 -7.10
N ASP A 38 -3.19 9.42 -6.39
CA ASP A 38 -1.82 9.25 -6.85
C ASP A 38 -1.79 8.36 -8.10
N VAL A 39 -1.14 8.85 -9.15
CA VAL A 39 -1.18 8.24 -10.49
C VAL A 39 -0.48 6.88 -10.50
N ASP A 40 0.62 6.72 -9.76
CA ASP A 40 1.34 5.46 -9.59
C ASP A 40 0.46 4.38 -8.93
N TYR A 41 -0.32 4.73 -7.91
CA TYR A 41 -1.31 3.86 -7.30
C TYR A 41 -2.40 3.45 -8.30
N LEU A 42 -2.96 4.41 -9.03
CA LEU A 42 -4.02 4.13 -10.02
C LEU A 42 -3.55 3.17 -11.11
N MET A 43 -2.30 3.34 -11.58
CA MET A 43 -1.68 2.42 -12.54
C MET A 43 -1.56 1.01 -11.96
N MET A 44 -1.05 0.85 -10.74
CA MET A 44 -0.89 -0.46 -10.12
C MET A 44 -2.23 -1.14 -9.83
N LYS A 45 -3.23 -0.37 -9.42
CA LYS A 45 -4.61 -0.87 -9.28
C LYS A 45 -5.16 -1.36 -10.61
N GLN A 46 -4.91 -0.65 -11.70
CA GLN A 46 -5.31 -1.07 -13.04
C GLN A 46 -4.58 -2.34 -13.48
N VAL A 47 -3.28 -2.46 -13.21
CA VAL A 47 -2.51 -3.69 -13.49
C VAL A 47 -3.09 -4.88 -12.76
N TYR A 48 -3.36 -4.75 -11.46
CA TYR A 48 -3.97 -5.82 -10.66
C TYR A 48 -5.34 -6.24 -11.22
N ALA A 49 -6.22 -5.28 -11.44
CA ALA A 49 -7.57 -5.52 -11.95
C ALA A 49 -7.60 -6.11 -13.38
N SER A 50 -6.59 -5.83 -14.20
CA SER A 50 -6.51 -6.34 -15.58
C SER A 50 -6.20 -7.84 -15.66
N GLY A 51 -5.62 -8.43 -14.60
CA GLY A 51 -5.17 -9.82 -14.59
C GLY A 51 -4.00 -10.12 -15.55
N VAL A 52 -3.35 -9.10 -16.10
CA VAL A 52 -2.27 -9.25 -17.11
C VAL A 52 -1.09 -10.05 -16.57
N LEU A 53 -0.82 -9.97 -15.27
CA LEU A 53 0.26 -10.72 -14.61
C LEU A 53 -0.14 -12.17 -14.23
N GLY A 54 -1.37 -12.58 -14.50
CA GLY A 54 -1.93 -13.82 -14.02
C GLY A 54 -2.27 -13.73 -12.52
N ASP A 55 -2.17 -14.85 -11.81
CA ASP A 55 -2.41 -14.90 -10.38
C ASP A 55 -1.30 -14.16 -9.63
N VAL A 56 -1.64 -13.03 -9.02
CA VAL A 56 -0.71 -12.17 -8.28
C VAL A 56 -0.45 -12.80 -6.91
N PHE A 57 0.83 -12.93 -6.54
CA PHE A 57 1.26 -13.50 -5.26
C PHE A 57 2.14 -12.57 -4.43
N GLY A 58 2.57 -11.41 -4.99
CA GLY A 58 3.35 -10.41 -4.25
C GLY A 58 3.05 -9.00 -4.73
N VAL A 59 2.86 -8.07 -3.78
CA VAL A 59 2.73 -6.63 -4.06
C VAL A 59 3.57 -5.87 -3.05
N GLU A 60 4.43 -4.99 -3.54
CA GLU A 60 5.29 -4.17 -2.69
C GLU A 60 5.06 -2.68 -2.98
N SER A 61 4.98 -1.87 -1.93
CA SER A 61 4.79 -0.43 -1.99
C SER A 61 5.78 0.26 -1.07
N ARG A 62 6.54 1.23 -1.57
CA ARG A 62 7.60 1.89 -0.81
C ARG A 62 7.56 3.41 -0.93
N TYR A 63 7.89 4.05 0.18
CA TYR A 63 8.28 5.45 0.20
C TYR A 63 9.60 5.61 0.96
N GLN A 64 10.64 6.01 0.25
CA GLN A 64 11.99 6.06 0.79
C GLN A 64 12.61 7.44 0.59
N GLY A 65 13.25 7.95 1.64
CA GLY A 65 13.97 9.21 1.66
C GLY A 65 15.20 9.13 2.55
N SER A 66 15.99 10.21 2.61
CA SER A 66 17.31 10.20 3.28
C SER A 66 17.52 11.36 4.25
N ARG A 67 16.47 12.03 4.69
CA ARG A 67 16.57 13.25 5.52
C ARG A 67 16.20 13.04 6.99
N GLY A 68 15.90 11.80 7.40
CA GLY A 68 15.29 11.52 8.70
C GLY A 68 13.84 11.98 8.80
N ILE A 69 13.23 11.80 9.97
CA ILE A 69 11.89 12.31 10.24
C ILE A 69 11.94 13.84 10.38
N PRO A 70 10.93 14.61 9.87
CA PRO A 70 10.85 16.05 10.07
C PRO A 70 10.81 16.43 11.55
N GLY A 71 11.45 17.54 11.91
CA GLY A 71 11.50 18.06 13.28
C GLY A 71 10.23 18.84 13.72
N ASP A 72 9.09 18.55 13.08
CA ASP A 72 7.77 19.11 13.43
C ASP A 72 6.97 18.10 14.30
N TRP A 73 5.64 18.22 14.33
CA TRP A 73 4.75 17.34 15.09
C TRP A 73 4.95 15.85 14.79
N ARG A 74 5.47 15.50 13.60
CA ARG A 74 5.75 14.13 13.20
C ARG A 74 6.81 13.44 14.04
N GLY A 75 7.71 14.21 14.63
CA GLY A 75 8.75 13.71 15.53
C GLY A 75 8.28 13.46 16.98
N HIS A 76 7.00 13.72 17.31
CA HIS A 76 6.51 13.73 18.69
C HIS A 76 5.32 12.79 18.89
N LYS A 77 5.46 11.85 19.81
CA LYS A 77 4.44 10.83 20.12
C LYS A 77 3.12 11.44 20.60
N GLU A 78 3.20 12.47 21.44
CA GLU A 78 2.01 13.16 21.98
C GLU A 78 1.13 13.80 20.91
N HIS A 79 1.67 14.04 19.72
CA HIS A 79 0.97 14.61 18.58
C HIS A 79 0.57 13.57 17.51
N GLY A 80 0.71 12.28 17.83
CA GLY A 80 0.45 11.22 16.84
C GLY A 80 1.52 11.14 15.75
N GLY A 81 2.77 11.46 16.10
CA GLY A 81 3.91 11.36 15.20
C GLY A 81 4.28 9.92 14.85
N GLY A 82 5.25 9.78 13.96
CA GLY A 82 5.71 8.51 13.42
C GLY A 82 5.28 8.29 11.98
N MET A 83 6.12 7.56 11.24
CA MET A 83 5.89 7.30 9.82
C MET A 83 4.75 6.32 9.58
N LEU A 84 4.45 5.44 10.54
CA LEU A 84 3.31 4.54 10.43
C LEU A 84 1.97 5.32 10.41
N TYR A 85 1.81 6.35 11.26
CA TYR A 85 0.65 7.23 11.21
C TYR A 85 0.69 8.24 10.05
N ASP A 86 1.87 8.77 9.70
CA ASP A 86 1.95 9.82 8.67
C ASP A 86 1.85 9.25 7.25
N TRP A 87 2.75 8.33 6.88
CA TRP A 87 2.77 7.71 5.55
C TRP A 87 2.08 6.35 5.50
N GLY A 88 2.17 5.57 6.59
CA GLY A 88 1.62 4.22 6.65
C GLY A 88 0.14 4.19 6.37
N ILE A 89 -0.64 5.08 6.95
CA ILE A 89 -2.09 5.16 6.73
C ILE A 89 -2.46 5.29 5.24
N HIS A 90 -1.69 6.06 4.47
CA HIS A 90 -1.92 6.21 3.04
C HIS A 90 -1.56 4.95 2.25
N LEU A 91 -0.41 4.34 2.58
CA LEU A 91 0.06 3.17 1.84
C LEU A 91 -0.75 1.92 2.18
N ILE A 92 -1.28 1.83 3.39
CA ILE A 92 -2.24 0.80 3.80
C ILE A 92 -3.52 0.94 2.98
N ASP A 93 -4.13 2.13 2.96
CA ASP A 93 -5.33 2.41 2.18
C ASP A 93 -5.14 2.13 0.67
N GLN A 94 -4.00 2.52 0.10
CA GLN A 94 -3.64 2.19 -1.28
C GLN A 94 -3.52 0.68 -1.50
N MET A 95 -2.83 -0.04 -0.59
CA MET A 95 -2.65 -1.48 -0.70
C MET A 95 -4.00 -2.22 -0.64
N LEU A 96 -4.89 -1.83 0.27
CA LEU A 96 -6.25 -2.36 0.35
C LEU A 96 -7.08 -2.04 -0.89
N GLY A 97 -6.83 -0.89 -1.51
CA GLY A 97 -7.46 -0.50 -2.77
C GLY A 97 -6.93 -1.27 -4.00
N ILE A 98 -5.69 -1.79 -3.95
CA ILE A 98 -5.12 -2.67 -4.98
C ILE A 98 -5.61 -4.10 -4.77
N VAL A 99 -5.39 -4.68 -3.57
CA VAL A 99 -5.79 -6.05 -3.20
C VAL A 99 -7.18 -6.01 -2.58
N TYR A 100 -8.16 -5.61 -3.38
CA TYR A 100 -9.54 -5.34 -2.92
C TYR A 100 -10.41 -6.60 -2.77
N ASP A 101 -9.97 -7.72 -3.29
CA ASP A 101 -10.74 -8.97 -3.44
C ASP A 101 -10.30 -10.08 -2.49
N ARG A 102 -9.37 -9.81 -1.57
CA ARG A 102 -8.82 -10.79 -0.62
C ARG A 102 -8.81 -10.27 0.82
N LYS A 103 -9.07 -11.18 1.77
CA LYS A 103 -8.96 -10.90 3.20
C LYS A 103 -7.53 -11.00 3.67
N ILE A 104 -7.19 -10.19 4.68
CA ILE A 104 -5.94 -10.32 5.42
C ILE A 104 -6.11 -11.41 6.49
N GLU A 105 -5.18 -12.36 6.56
CA GLU A 105 -5.14 -13.43 7.56
C GLU A 105 -4.25 -13.08 8.76
N SER A 106 -3.14 -12.37 8.49
CA SER A 106 -2.17 -12.01 9.52
C SER A 106 -1.27 -10.86 9.09
N ILE A 107 -0.61 -10.24 10.07
CA ILE A 107 0.20 -9.05 9.92
C ILE A 107 1.53 -9.23 10.65
N PHE A 108 2.63 -8.78 10.03
CA PHE A 108 3.93 -8.61 10.68
C PHE A 108 4.45 -7.21 10.46
N CYS A 109 4.88 -6.54 11.51
CA CYS A 109 5.48 -5.21 11.44
C CYS A 109 6.78 -5.13 12.22
N ARG A 110 7.71 -4.30 11.72
CA ARG A 110 8.90 -3.83 12.42
C ARG A 110 9.01 -2.33 12.25
N LEU A 111 9.02 -1.63 13.35
CA LEU A 111 9.26 -0.19 13.40
C LEU A 111 10.77 0.08 13.45
N GLU A 112 11.20 1.16 12.83
CA GLU A 112 12.60 1.61 12.80
C GLU A 112 12.71 2.94 13.56
N HIS A 113 13.79 3.07 14.34
CA HIS A 113 14.13 4.25 15.15
C HIS A 113 15.58 4.62 14.89
N ILE A 114 15.89 5.14 13.68
CA ILE A 114 17.26 5.41 13.22
C ILE A 114 17.67 6.84 13.58
N THR A 115 16.73 7.79 13.44
CA THR A 115 16.96 9.21 13.66
C THR A 115 16.07 9.80 14.74
N ASN A 116 15.14 9.01 15.31
CA ASN A 116 14.23 9.44 16.36
C ASN A 116 13.96 8.27 17.34
N ASP A 117 14.14 8.52 18.64
CA ASP A 117 13.93 7.52 19.70
C ASP A 117 12.49 7.52 20.25
N GLU A 118 11.70 8.55 19.97
CA GLU A 118 10.35 8.72 20.52
C GLU A 118 9.27 8.07 19.65
N VAL A 119 9.41 8.22 18.32
CA VAL A 119 8.47 7.69 17.31
C VAL A 119 9.23 6.95 16.22
N ASP A 120 8.54 6.10 15.49
CA ASP A 120 9.10 5.41 14.33
C ASP A 120 9.43 6.42 13.21
N ASP A 121 10.65 6.32 12.67
CA ASP A 121 11.10 7.09 11.52
C ASP A 121 11.16 6.26 10.24
N GLY A 122 10.72 5.02 10.32
CA GLY A 122 10.53 4.07 9.25
C GLY A 122 9.84 2.81 9.76
N PHE A 123 9.31 1.99 8.84
CA PHE A 123 8.73 0.69 9.17
C PHE A 123 8.72 -0.25 7.97
N LYS A 124 8.60 -1.54 8.26
CA LYS A 124 8.29 -2.61 7.31
C LYS A 124 7.06 -3.34 7.81
N LEU A 125 6.01 -3.35 7.00
CA LEU A 125 4.73 -3.98 7.29
C LEU A 125 4.42 -5.02 6.22
N ASP A 126 4.30 -6.28 6.63
CA ASP A 126 3.90 -7.39 5.79
C ASP A 126 2.44 -7.76 6.11
N LEU A 127 1.59 -7.78 5.09
CA LEU A 127 0.21 -8.21 5.12
C LEU A 127 0.10 -9.54 4.38
N TYR A 128 -0.36 -10.58 5.05
CA TYR A 128 -0.55 -11.91 4.48
C TYR A 128 -2.03 -12.10 4.17
N PHE A 129 -2.35 -12.28 2.89
CA PHE A 129 -3.72 -12.41 2.41
C PHE A 129 -4.10 -13.86 2.13
N GLU A 130 -5.40 -14.12 2.17
CA GLU A 130 -5.96 -15.40 1.71
C GLU A 130 -5.47 -15.75 0.30
N GLY A 131 -5.20 -17.05 0.09
CA GLY A 131 -4.74 -17.55 -1.21
C GLY A 131 -3.24 -17.35 -1.47
N GLY A 132 -2.45 -16.97 -0.45
CA GLY A 132 -1.00 -16.92 -0.52
C GLY A 132 -0.47 -15.70 -1.27
N LEU A 133 -1.16 -14.56 -1.20
CA LEU A 133 -0.63 -13.28 -1.63
C LEU A 133 -0.02 -12.59 -0.42
N ASP A 134 1.23 -12.15 -0.58
CA ASP A 134 1.94 -11.34 0.41
C ASP A 134 2.07 -9.91 -0.10
N ALA A 135 1.72 -8.93 0.73
CA ALA A 135 1.95 -7.53 0.42
C ALA A 135 2.90 -6.90 1.43
N ARG A 136 3.87 -6.15 0.93
CA ARG A 136 4.83 -5.40 1.76
C ARG A 136 4.66 -3.92 1.57
N ILE A 137 4.55 -3.20 2.68
CA ILE A 137 4.57 -1.74 2.75
C ILE A 137 5.83 -1.33 3.52
N GLU A 138 6.64 -0.47 2.92
CA GLU A 138 7.87 0.01 3.54
C GLU A 138 7.94 1.53 3.45
N VAL A 139 8.18 2.18 4.58
CA VAL A 139 8.55 3.59 4.63
C VAL A 139 9.89 3.70 5.35
N GLY A 140 10.80 4.47 4.79
CA GLY A 140 12.10 4.69 5.41
C GLY A 140 12.64 6.08 5.13
N THR A 141 13.11 6.75 6.18
CA THR A 141 13.64 8.12 6.10
C THR A 141 15.16 8.19 6.03
N SER A 142 15.83 7.03 6.00
CA SER A 142 17.32 6.91 6.01
C SER A 142 17.86 6.11 4.83
N HIS A 143 17.17 6.14 3.67
CA HIS A 143 17.56 5.44 2.45
C HIS A 143 18.18 6.43 1.44
N PHE A 144 19.44 6.21 1.07
CA PHE A 144 20.17 7.05 0.11
C PHE A 144 20.03 6.55 -1.33
N ILE A 145 19.56 5.31 -1.54
CA ILE A 145 19.21 4.72 -2.83
C ILE A 145 17.82 4.12 -2.66
N SER A 146 16.88 4.59 -3.47
CA SER A 146 15.50 4.10 -3.40
C SER A 146 15.33 2.82 -4.22
N LEU A 147 14.51 1.90 -3.72
CA LEU A 147 13.96 0.77 -4.45
C LEU A 147 12.74 1.23 -5.27
N PRO A 148 12.20 0.40 -6.18
CA PRO A 148 10.97 0.74 -6.88
C PRO A 148 9.84 1.13 -5.94
N ARG A 149 9.12 2.19 -6.29
CA ARG A 149 7.96 2.69 -5.54
C ARG A 149 6.86 1.63 -5.42
N PHE A 150 6.59 0.92 -6.53
CA PHE A 150 5.75 -0.26 -6.56
C PHE A 150 6.42 -1.39 -7.31
N TYR A 151 6.21 -2.61 -6.83
CA TYR A 151 6.63 -3.84 -7.48
C TYR A 151 5.56 -4.91 -7.28
N MET A 152 5.07 -5.50 -8.38
CA MET A 152 3.99 -6.49 -8.33
C MET A 152 4.40 -7.72 -9.11
N THR A 153 4.29 -8.90 -8.49
CA THR A 153 4.67 -10.19 -9.07
C THR A 153 3.45 -11.09 -9.21
N GLY A 154 3.31 -11.65 -10.39
CA GLY A 154 2.28 -12.63 -10.71
C GLY A 154 2.88 -13.82 -11.45
N ARG A 155 2.10 -14.89 -11.60
CA ARG A 155 2.56 -16.14 -12.23
C ARG A 155 2.97 -15.98 -13.69
N ARG A 156 2.51 -14.93 -14.37
CA ARG A 156 2.76 -14.69 -15.79
C ARG A 156 3.56 -13.44 -16.07
N GLY A 157 3.90 -12.65 -15.05
CA GLY A 157 4.66 -11.42 -15.28
C GLY A 157 4.91 -10.62 -14.02
N THR A 158 5.57 -9.50 -14.23
CA THR A 158 5.94 -8.53 -13.18
C THR A 158 5.66 -7.13 -13.68
N ALA A 159 5.18 -6.26 -12.78
CA ALA A 159 5.04 -4.83 -13.05
C ALA A 159 5.83 -4.02 -12.03
N GLU A 160 6.40 -2.90 -12.46
CA GLU A 160 7.12 -1.97 -11.58
C GLU A 160 6.85 -0.51 -11.93
N VAL A 161 6.88 0.33 -10.90
CA VAL A 161 6.95 1.79 -11.00
C VAL A 161 8.11 2.24 -10.15
N ASN A 162 9.10 2.92 -10.72
CA ASN A 162 10.29 3.33 -9.96
C ASN A 162 10.05 4.62 -9.19
N ASP A 163 9.37 5.59 -9.78
CA ASP A 163 9.04 6.89 -9.18
C ASP A 163 7.58 7.26 -9.52
N TRP A 164 6.93 8.02 -8.65
CA TRP A 164 5.55 8.49 -8.82
C TRP A 164 5.28 9.26 -10.13
N ARG A 165 6.33 9.70 -10.83
CA ARG A 165 6.25 10.38 -12.13
C ARG A 165 6.46 9.45 -13.32
N ASP A 166 6.87 8.21 -13.07
CA ASP A 166 7.18 7.25 -14.12
C ASP A 166 5.91 6.56 -14.65
N ARG A 167 6.03 5.94 -15.81
CA ARG A 167 5.06 4.98 -16.33
C ARG A 167 5.28 3.62 -15.66
N THR A 168 4.25 2.79 -15.65
CA THR A 168 4.40 1.41 -15.20
C THR A 168 5.02 0.56 -16.29
N ARG A 169 6.11 -0.10 -15.97
CA ARG A 169 6.73 -1.14 -16.80
C ARG A 169 6.07 -2.47 -16.50
N ILE A 170 5.65 -3.21 -17.53
CA ILE A 170 5.03 -4.53 -17.41
C ILE A 170 5.80 -5.49 -18.29
N VAL A 171 6.30 -6.57 -17.69
CA VAL A 171 6.99 -7.66 -18.39
C VAL A 171 6.21 -8.94 -18.15
N THR A 172 5.73 -9.56 -19.24
CA THR A 172 4.99 -10.82 -19.18
C THR A 172 5.75 -11.93 -19.89
N CYS A 173 5.58 -13.18 -19.42
CA CYS A 173 6.19 -14.31 -20.05
C CYS A 173 5.37 -14.81 -21.25
N ARG A 174 6.06 -15.11 -22.34
CA ARG A 174 5.53 -15.92 -23.46
C ARG A 174 5.61 -17.40 -23.10
N GLU A 175 4.96 -18.25 -23.91
CA GLU A 175 5.24 -19.68 -23.91
C GLU A 175 6.72 -19.91 -24.23
N TRP A 176 7.35 -20.79 -23.49
CA TRP A 176 8.77 -21.09 -23.63
C TRP A 176 9.01 -22.57 -23.38
N HIS A 177 10.10 -23.08 -23.96
CA HIS A 177 10.56 -24.43 -23.77
C HIS A 177 11.87 -24.44 -22.96
N GLU A 178 12.18 -25.55 -22.31
CA GLU A 178 13.37 -25.67 -21.46
C GLU A 178 14.67 -25.40 -22.22
N ASP A 179 14.67 -25.68 -23.55
CA ASP A 179 15.79 -25.43 -24.44
C ASP A 179 16.06 -23.94 -24.74
N ASP A 180 15.10 -23.05 -24.43
CA ASP A 180 15.24 -21.61 -24.59
C ASP A 180 16.10 -20.94 -23.50
N VAL A 181 16.44 -21.71 -22.44
CA VAL A 181 17.23 -21.20 -21.31
C VAL A 181 18.72 -21.12 -21.70
N LYS A 182 19.22 -19.88 -21.77
CA LYS A 182 20.66 -19.65 -21.96
C LYS A 182 21.37 -19.66 -20.60
N PRO A 183 22.30 -20.60 -20.37
CA PRO A 183 23.03 -20.63 -19.10
C PRO A 183 23.85 -19.37 -18.89
N VAL A 184 23.89 -18.91 -17.63
CA VAL A 184 24.77 -17.82 -17.21
C VAL A 184 26.10 -18.41 -16.75
N VAL A 185 27.20 -17.87 -17.26
CA VAL A 185 28.55 -18.23 -16.85
C VAL A 185 28.97 -17.33 -15.69
N THR A 186 29.36 -17.95 -14.59
CA THR A 186 29.89 -17.26 -13.42
C THR A 186 31.27 -17.81 -13.09
N SER A 187 32.00 -17.17 -12.16
CA SER A 187 33.29 -17.68 -11.67
C SER A 187 33.15 -19.08 -11.01
N ALA A 188 31.97 -19.44 -10.54
CA ALA A 188 31.68 -20.75 -9.95
C ALA A 188 31.22 -21.80 -10.98
N GLY A 189 31.08 -21.43 -12.25
CA GLY A 189 30.65 -22.33 -13.34
C GLY A 189 29.33 -21.87 -13.99
N LEU A 190 28.66 -22.83 -14.66
CA LEU A 190 27.41 -22.58 -15.36
C LEU A 190 26.19 -22.71 -14.42
N THR A 191 25.24 -21.77 -14.52
CA THR A 191 23.93 -21.93 -13.90
C THR A 191 22.81 -21.72 -14.92
N LYS A 192 21.77 -22.57 -14.85
CA LYS A 192 20.51 -22.43 -15.60
C LYS A 192 19.36 -21.95 -14.70
N THR A 193 19.39 -22.33 -13.42
CA THR A 193 18.26 -22.18 -12.49
C THR A 193 17.82 -20.71 -12.33
N MET A 194 18.78 -19.77 -12.28
CA MET A 194 18.53 -18.34 -12.15
C MET A 194 18.88 -17.56 -13.42
N ALA A 195 18.93 -18.24 -14.58
CA ALA A 195 19.16 -17.56 -15.84
C ALA A 195 17.98 -16.62 -16.18
N PRO A 196 18.25 -15.36 -16.54
CA PRO A 196 17.19 -14.44 -16.93
C PRO A 196 16.54 -14.90 -18.24
N ARG A 197 15.27 -14.56 -18.43
CA ARG A 197 14.61 -14.70 -19.71
C ARG A 197 15.19 -13.71 -20.71
N ASP A 198 15.25 -14.09 -21.97
CA ASP A 198 15.64 -13.21 -23.07
C ASP A 198 14.41 -12.61 -23.78
N GLU A 199 14.66 -11.67 -24.70
CA GLU A 199 13.64 -10.97 -25.49
C GLU A 199 12.68 -11.89 -26.27
N LYS A 200 13.08 -13.15 -26.52
CA LYS A 200 12.23 -14.12 -27.22
C LYS A 200 11.19 -14.75 -26.31
N THR A 201 11.43 -14.73 -25.00
CA THR A 201 10.63 -15.42 -24.01
C THR A 201 9.79 -14.47 -23.16
N VAL A 202 9.89 -13.15 -23.38
CA VAL A 202 9.11 -12.11 -22.69
C VAL A 202 8.53 -11.09 -23.67
N ASP A 203 7.42 -10.49 -23.25
CA ASP A 203 6.85 -9.29 -23.83
C ASP A 203 7.01 -8.15 -22.82
N GLU A 204 7.51 -7.01 -23.27
CA GLU A 204 7.61 -5.80 -22.49
C GLU A 204 6.63 -4.75 -23.00
N SER A 205 5.88 -4.13 -22.09
CA SER A 205 4.93 -3.07 -22.38
C SER A 205 4.96 -2.01 -21.28
N TRP A 206 4.37 -0.85 -21.58
CA TRP A 206 4.31 0.29 -20.67
C TRP A 206 2.88 0.79 -20.56
N LEU A 207 2.41 0.94 -19.32
CA LEU A 207 1.13 1.59 -19.03
C LEU A 207 1.37 3.07 -18.85
N ASP A 208 0.69 3.89 -19.64
CA ASP A 208 0.76 5.34 -19.53
C ASP A 208 0.01 5.84 -18.30
N ARG A 209 0.43 7.01 -17.84
CA ARG A 209 -0.16 7.65 -16.67
C ARG A 209 -1.60 8.10 -16.97
N PRO A 210 -2.61 7.69 -16.17
CA PRO A 210 -3.97 8.20 -16.31
C PRO A 210 -4.04 9.66 -15.87
N GLU A 211 -5.07 10.36 -16.32
CA GLU A 211 -5.46 11.63 -15.72
C GLU A 211 -6.02 11.38 -14.33
N SER A 212 -5.72 12.27 -13.40
CA SER A 212 -6.22 12.22 -12.03
C SER A 212 -6.42 13.63 -11.49
N ASP A 213 -7.55 13.85 -10.83
CA ASP A 213 -7.88 15.14 -10.20
C ASP A 213 -8.29 14.93 -8.74
N GLY A 214 -7.43 15.32 -7.80
CA GLY A 214 -7.71 15.24 -6.36
C GLY A 214 -8.97 16.00 -5.92
N HIS A 215 -9.47 16.95 -6.73
CA HIS A 215 -10.73 17.62 -6.44
C HIS A 215 -11.96 16.71 -6.60
N ASP A 216 -11.81 15.55 -7.22
CA ASP A 216 -12.90 14.57 -7.32
C ASP A 216 -13.32 14.04 -5.96
N PHE A 217 -12.44 14.04 -4.98
CA PHE A 217 -12.80 13.78 -3.58
C PHE A 217 -13.90 14.74 -3.08
N TYR A 218 -13.70 16.04 -3.28
CA TYR A 218 -14.66 17.06 -2.83
C TYR A 218 -15.95 17.05 -3.66
N ARG A 219 -15.86 16.75 -4.96
CA ARG A 219 -17.05 16.56 -5.83
C ARG A 219 -17.88 15.38 -5.36
N ASN A 220 -17.24 14.24 -5.04
CA ASN A 220 -17.91 13.10 -4.45
C ASN A 220 -18.57 13.47 -3.11
N PHE A 221 -17.83 14.10 -2.20
CA PHE A 221 -18.37 14.48 -0.89
C PHE A 221 -19.61 15.37 -1.01
N THR A 222 -19.58 16.35 -1.93
CA THR A 222 -20.74 17.23 -2.19
C THR A 222 -21.94 16.42 -2.72
N ARG A 223 -21.72 15.46 -3.65
CA ARG A 223 -22.80 14.60 -4.17
C ARG A 223 -23.32 13.63 -3.11
N ALA A 224 -22.45 13.17 -2.22
CA ALA A 224 -22.83 12.33 -1.10
C ALA A 224 -23.70 13.08 -0.08
N MET A 225 -23.41 14.37 0.19
CA MET A 225 -24.26 15.22 1.02
C MET A 225 -25.66 15.37 0.46
N ASP A 226 -25.80 15.37 -0.87
CA ASP A 226 -27.09 15.41 -1.59
C ASP A 226 -27.78 14.03 -1.67
N GLY A 227 -27.17 12.96 -1.13
CA GLY A 227 -27.68 11.59 -1.24
C GLY A 227 -27.63 10.98 -2.64
N LYS A 228 -26.83 11.54 -3.56
CA LYS A 228 -26.70 11.12 -4.96
C LYS A 228 -25.77 9.93 -5.14
N GLU A 229 -24.80 9.75 -4.25
CA GLU A 229 -23.84 8.65 -4.24
C GLU A 229 -23.28 8.44 -2.83
N PRO A 230 -22.67 7.28 -2.52
CA PRO A 230 -21.97 7.09 -1.25
C PRO A 230 -20.69 7.94 -1.19
N GLN A 231 -20.24 8.24 0.03
CA GLN A 231 -18.93 8.87 0.24
C GLN A 231 -17.80 7.93 -0.23
N LEU A 232 -16.74 8.51 -0.80
CA LEU A 232 -15.62 7.77 -1.41
C LEU A 232 -14.83 6.91 -0.42
N VAL A 233 -14.72 7.38 0.82
CA VAL A 233 -14.05 6.66 1.92
C VAL A 233 -15.13 6.32 2.95
N SER A 234 -15.47 5.03 3.06
CA SER A 234 -16.49 4.56 4.00
C SER A 234 -15.94 4.47 5.43
N HIS A 235 -16.84 4.41 6.42
CA HIS A 235 -16.46 4.23 7.82
C HIS A 235 -15.74 2.88 8.03
N GLU A 236 -16.17 1.84 7.31
CA GLU A 236 -15.55 0.51 7.37
C GLU A 236 -14.12 0.52 6.83
N GLN A 237 -13.86 1.28 5.77
CA GLN A 237 -12.49 1.46 5.25
C GLN A 237 -11.61 2.21 6.25
N MET A 238 -12.12 3.26 6.89
CA MET A 238 -11.38 3.96 7.95
C MET A 238 -11.05 3.05 9.13
N ARG A 239 -12.01 2.20 9.55
CA ARG A 239 -11.81 1.21 10.62
C ARG A 239 -10.74 0.21 10.23
N ARG A 240 -10.84 -0.35 9.04
CA ARG A 240 -9.88 -1.33 8.52
C ARG A 240 -8.45 -0.78 8.48
N ASP A 241 -8.28 0.45 8.03
CA ASP A 241 -6.97 1.13 8.03
C ASP A 241 -6.39 1.25 9.44
N LEU A 242 -7.19 1.69 10.43
CA LEU A 242 -6.73 1.86 11.81
C LEU A 242 -6.51 0.52 12.52
N GLU A 243 -7.33 -0.48 12.28
CA GLU A 243 -7.13 -1.84 12.82
C GLU A 243 -5.79 -2.42 12.38
N ILE A 244 -5.41 -2.19 11.11
CA ILE A 244 -4.10 -2.61 10.60
C ILE A 244 -2.97 -1.85 11.31
N ILE A 245 -3.11 -0.55 11.53
CA ILE A 245 -2.11 0.25 12.28
C ILE A 245 -1.99 -0.25 13.72
N GLU A 246 -3.10 -0.50 14.43
CA GLU A 246 -3.07 -1.04 15.80
C GLU A 246 -2.41 -2.43 15.84
N ALA A 247 -2.74 -3.31 14.88
CA ALA A 247 -2.12 -4.62 14.77
C ALA A 247 -0.62 -4.53 14.40
N ALA A 248 -0.22 -3.54 13.61
CA ALA A 248 1.18 -3.30 13.27
C ALA A 248 1.99 -2.90 14.51
N PHE A 249 1.50 -1.98 15.34
CA PHE A 249 2.12 -1.63 16.62
C PHE A 249 2.22 -2.84 17.56
N GLU A 250 1.16 -3.65 17.65
CA GLU A 250 1.17 -4.84 18.48
C GLU A 250 2.13 -5.92 17.97
N SER A 251 2.25 -6.07 16.64
CA SER A 251 3.21 -6.97 16.00
C SER A 251 4.65 -6.57 16.30
N ASP A 252 5.00 -5.29 16.17
CA ASP A 252 6.33 -4.79 16.49
C ASP A 252 6.66 -5.00 17.96
N LYS A 253 5.75 -4.62 18.86
CA LYS A 253 5.89 -4.78 20.32
C LYS A 253 6.12 -6.25 20.73
N GLN A 254 5.40 -7.19 20.11
CA GLN A 254 5.54 -8.62 20.39
C GLN A 254 6.68 -9.28 19.59
N GLY A 255 7.18 -8.65 18.54
CA GLY A 255 8.22 -9.20 17.66
C GLY A 255 7.77 -10.44 16.88
N ARG A 256 6.45 -10.58 16.60
CA ARG A 256 5.88 -11.75 15.93
C ARG A 256 4.72 -11.40 15.00
N ILE A 257 4.35 -12.36 14.14
CA ILE A 257 3.12 -12.29 13.33
C ILE A 257 1.90 -12.29 14.25
N ILE A 258 0.96 -11.37 13.97
CA ILE A 258 -0.33 -11.25 14.66
C ILE A 258 -1.43 -11.77 13.72
N PRO A 259 -2.27 -12.74 14.14
CA PRO A 259 -3.49 -13.08 13.42
C PRO A 259 -4.40 -11.86 13.31
N PHE A 260 -5.03 -11.67 12.15
CA PHE A 260 -5.88 -10.52 11.87
C PHE A 260 -7.30 -10.98 11.52
N ASP A 261 -8.29 -10.48 12.24
CA ASP A 261 -9.71 -10.71 11.92
C ASP A 261 -10.21 -9.55 11.04
N ASP A 262 -10.16 -9.75 9.72
CA ASP A 262 -10.52 -8.75 8.71
C ASP A 262 -12.06 -8.61 8.62
N CYS A 263 -12.69 -8.23 9.72
CA CYS A 263 -14.15 -8.16 9.85
C CYS A 263 -14.79 -7.03 9.03
N HIS A 264 -14.01 -6.05 8.57
CA HIS A 264 -14.45 -4.92 7.73
C HIS A 264 -14.22 -5.14 6.22
N PHE A 265 -13.69 -6.30 5.84
CA PHE A 265 -13.51 -6.65 4.43
C PHE A 265 -14.84 -6.72 3.67
N GLY A 266 -14.92 -6.03 2.52
CA GLY A 266 -16.09 -6.07 1.62
C GLY A 266 -17.34 -5.32 2.12
N LYS A 267 -17.20 -4.48 3.15
CA LYS A 267 -18.29 -3.66 3.70
C LYS A 267 -18.25 -2.23 3.20
#